data_ff113805ad53fdb4341ea1c2fac4863d
#
_entry.id   ff113805ad53fdb4341ea1c2fac4863d
#
_cell.length_a   1.000
_cell.length_b   1.000
_cell.length_c   1.000
_cell.angle_alpha   90.00
_cell.angle_beta   90.00
_cell.angle_gamma   90.00
#
_symmetry.space_group_name_H-M   'P 1'
#
loop_
_entity.id
_entity.type
_entity.pdbx_description
1 polymer ?
#
loop_
_entity_poly.entity_id
_entity_poly.type
_entity_poly.pdbx_seq_one_letter_code
_entity_poly.pdbx_strand_id
1 'polypeptide(L)' 'NVTDTLTKSVVLNNGIVCTFDSLSLKALGLIQINNEVSIKGRFVGFDDLFEEIRLDHCFIM' A
#
# COMPACT_ATOMS: atom_id res chain seq x y z
N ASN A 1 3.71 5.15 -8.22
CA ASN A 1 3.47 3.88 -8.91
C ASN A 1 3.54 2.70 -7.95
N VAL A 2 2.78 1.68 -8.27
CA VAL A 2 2.87 0.42 -7.55
C VAL A 2 4.16 -0.29 -7.96
N THR A 3 5.02 -0.56 -6.99
CA THR A 3 6.30 -1.22 -7.24
C THR A 3 6.32 -2.67 -6.78
N ASP A 4 5.39 -3.07 -5.91
CA ASP A 4 5.25 -4.46 -5.49
C ASP A 4 3.84 -4.70 -4.96
N THR A 5 3.37 -5.93 -5.01
CA THR A 5 2.09 -6.34 -4.44
C THR A 5 2.30 -7.52 -3.50
N LEU A 6 1.69 -7.43 -2.33
CA LEU A 6 1.75 -8.45 -1.29
C LEU A 6 0.33 -8.94 -1.01
N THR A 7 0.17 -9.93 -0.12
CA THR A 7 -1.14 -10.52 0.14
C THR A 7 -2.18 -9.50 0.61
N LYS A 8 -1.79 -8.56 1.47
CA LYS A 8 -2.71 -7.57 2.05
C LYS A 8 -2.19 -6.14 1.89
N SER A 9 -1.14 -5.96 1.11
CA SER A 9 -0.46 -4.68 1.02
C SER A 9 0.03 -4.43 -0.38
N VAL A 10 0.21 -3.16 -0.71
CA VAL A 10 0.95 -2.76 -1.91
C VAL A 10 2.09 -1.84 -1.50
N VAL A 11 3.15 -1.85 -2.26
CA VAL A 11 4.28 -0.94 -2.05
C VAL A 11 4.26 0.09 -3.17
N LEU A 12 4.29 1.36 -2.78
CA LEU A 12 4.33 2.48 -3.73
C LEU A 12 5.71 3.10 -3.71
N ASN A 13 6.22 3.38 -4.90
CA ASN A 13 7.48 4.14 -5.07
C ASN A 13 8.66 3.55 -4.28
N ASN A 14 8.68 2.24 -4.12
CA ASN A 14 9.72 1.49 -3.40
C ASN A 14 9.87 1.85 -1.92
N GLY A 15 8.95 2.57 -1.34
CA GLY A 15 9.14 3.02 0.04
C GLY A 15 7.89 3.28 0.85
N ILE A 16 6.71 3.12 0.27
CA ILE A 16 5.45 3.35 0.97
C ILE A 16 4.66 2.06 0.97
N VAL A 17 4.52 1.46 2.16
CA VAL A 17 3.77 0.20 2.33
C VAL A 17 2.36 0.54 2.78
N CYS A 18 1.38 0.20 1.95
CA CYS A 18 -0.03 0.45 2.21
C CYS A 18 -0.73 -0.86 2.51
N THR A 19 -1.16 -1.05 3.76
CA THR A 19 -1.86 -2.26 4.18
C THR A 19 -3.35 -2.01 4.14
N PHE A 20 -4.07 -2.88 3.43
CA PHE A 20 -5.52 -2.79 3.27
C PHE A 20 -6.19 -3.63 4.34
N ASP A 21 -7.33 -3.18 4.85
CA ASP A 21 -8.13 -3.99 5.74
C ASP A 21 -9.01 -4.96 4.94
N SER A 22 -9.74 -5.84 5.66
CA SER A 22 -10.52 -6.89 5.01
C SER A 22 -11.62 -6.35 4.11
N LEU A 23 -12.13 -5.16 4.37
CA LEU A 23 -13.18 -4.57 3.55
C LEU A 23 -12.66 -4.07 2.21
N SER A 24 -11.38 -3.77 2.13
CA SER A 24 -10.75 -3.19 0.94
C SER A 24 -9.91 -4.19 0.16
N LEU A 25 -9.81 -5.44 0.60
CA LEU A 25 -8.95 -6.43 -0.05
C LEU A 25 -9.37 -6.75 -1.49
N LYS A 26 -10.65 -6.61 -1.81
CA LYS A 26 -11.12 -6.86 -3.17
C LYS A 26 -10.51 -5.88 -4.17
N ALA A 27 -10.38 -4.63 -3.76
CA ALA A 27 -9.76 -3.62 -4.61
C ALA A 27 -8.29 -3.92 -4.84
N LEU A 28 -7.63 -4.52 -3.86
CA LEU A 28 -6.22 -4.89 -3.96
C LEU A 28 -5.97 -5.86 -5.13
N GLY A 29 -6.89 -6.78 -5.37
CA GLY A 29 -6.76 -7.75 -6.46
C GLY A 29 -6.78 -7.13 -7.86
N LEU A 30 -7.22 -5.87 -7.98
CA LEU A 30 -7.25 -5.15 -9.25
C LEU A 30 -5.99 -4.32 -9.50
N ILE A 31 -5.11 -4.23 -8.51
CA ILE A 31 -3.90 -3.42 -8.61
C ILE A 31 -2.77 -4.27 -9.17
N GLN A 32 -2.08 -3.72 -10.14
CA GLN A 32 -0.93 -4.38 -10.76
C GLN A 32 0.31 -3.50 -10.62
N ILE A 33 1.47 -4.14 -10.69
CA ILE A 33 2.76 -3.44 -10.69
C ILE A 33 2.78 -2.46 -11.87
N ASN A 34 3.33 -1.29 -11.62
CA ASN A 34 3.39 -0.14 -12.53
C ASN A 34 2.08 0.63 -12.71
N ASN A 35 1.00 0.23 -12.03
CA ASN A 35 -0.21 1.04 -12.02
C ASN A 35 0.05 2.35 -11.29
N GLU A 36 -0.61 3.40 -11.73
CA GLU A 36 -0.71 4.63 -11.00
C GLU A 36 -2.00 4.59 -10.18
N VAL A 37 -1.88 4.72 -8.87
CA VAL A 37 -3.04 4.66 -7.98
C VAL A 37 -2.96 5.80 -6.96
N SER A 38 -4.12 6.25 -6.51
CA SER A 38 -4.22 7.17 -5.39
C SER A 38 -4.78 6.40 -4.21
N ILE A 39 -4.01 6.32 -3.14
CA ILE A 39 -4.38 5.54 -1.96
C ILE A 39 -4.39 6.47 -0.76
N LYS A 40 -5.41 6.34 0.07
CA LYS A 40 -5.50 7.03 1.34
C LYS A 40 -5.46 6.00 2.46
N GLY A 41 -4.74 6.31 3.52
CA GLY A 41 -4.62 5.41 4.66
C GLY A 41 -4.16 6.16 5.89
N ARG A 42 -4.07 5.44 7.01
CA ARG A 42 -3.62 5.99 8.28
C ARG A 42 -2.12 5.79 8.43
N PHE A 43 -1.39 6.84 8.76
CA PHE A 43 0.03 6.75 9.03
C PHE A 43 0.27 5.91 10.30
N VAL A 44 1.09 4.89 10.19
CA VAL A 44 1.46 4.01 11.30
C VAL A 44 2.83 4.37 11.83
N GLY A 45 3.80 4.56 10.95
CA GLY A 45 5.15 4.87 11.34
C GLY A 45 6.13 4.75 10.20
N PHE A 46 7.38 5.01 10.52
CA PHE A 46 8.49 4.89 9.59
C PHE A 46 9.43 3.78 10.08
N ASP A 47 9.78 2.87 9.19
CA ASP A 47 10.72 1.79 9.49
C ASP A 47 12.11 2.21 9.05
N ASP A 48 12.98 2.51 10.01
CA ASP A 48 14.35 2.96 9.74
C ASP A 48 15.18 1.88 9.06
N LEU A 49 14.91 0.62 9.38
CA LEU A 49 15.72 -0.49 8.87
C LEU A 49 15.52 -0.68 7.38
N PHE A 50 14.28 -0.58 6.92
CA PHE A 50 13.93 -0.74 5.51
C PHE A 50 13.66 0.58 4.81
N GLU A 51 13.73 1.70 5.53
CA GLU A 51 13.43 3.02 5.01
C GLU A 51 12.04 3.08 4.36
N GLU A 52 11.04 2.55 5.07
CA GLU A 52 9.67 2.47 4.58
C GLU A 52 8.72 3.28 5.44
N ILE A 53 7.80 3.98 4.77
CA ILE A 53 6.65 4.61 5.42
C ILE A 53 5.55 3.57 5.43
N ARG A 54 4.92 3.34 6.58
CA ARG A 54 3.85 2.35 6.73
C ARG A 54 2.52 3.03 6.98
N LEU A 55 1.53 2.62 6.20
CA LEU A 55 0.14 3.05 6.34
C LEU A 55 -0.74 1.83 6.53
N ASP A 56 -1.82 1.97 7.32
CA ASP A 56 -2.82 0.92 7.44
C ASP A 56 -4.21 1.46 7.12
N HIS A 57 -5.22 0.59 7.15
CA HIS A 57 -6.60 0.94 6.77
C HIS A 57 -6.65 1.70 5.45
N CYS A 58 -5.84 1.26 4.50
CA CYS A 58 -5.74 1.92 3.21
C CYS A 58 -6.92 1.58 2.32
N PHE A 59 -7.27 2.51 1.47
CA PHE A 59 -8.27 2.28 0.44
C PHE A 59 -7.92 3.11 -0.80
N ILE A 60 -8.38 2.65 -1.94
CA ILE A 60 -8.16 3.35 -3.21
C ILE A 60 -9.16 4.49 -3.32
N MET A 61 -8.66 5.64 -3.63
CA MET A 61 -9.49 6.85 -3.80
C MET A 61 -10.13 6.88 -5.17
#